data_7114ed368ad2c0a63104bc4692b56057
#
_entry.id   7114ed368ad2c0a63104bc4692b56057
#
_cell.length_a   1.000
_cell.length_b   1.000
_cell.length_c   1.000
_cell.angle_alpha   90.00
_cell.angle_beta   90.00
_cell.angle_gamma   90.00
#
_symmetry.space_group_name_H-M   'P 1'
#
loop_
_entity.id
_entity.type
_entity.pdbx_description
1 polymer ?
#
loop_
_entity_poly.entity_id
_entity_poly.type
_entity_poly.pdbx_seq_one_letter_code
_entity_poly.pdbx_strand_id
1 'polypeptide(L)'
;MFSTQLQFKFTSVAQAKIAAGNISQMLKEKISIFDIHGLQVTVGKDGDLAVNVRFDDMAAMKNFERQVPEMLEDTKQAFVYKFSRFSGICVLSFEREAMSASIPVDAVPPK
;
A
#
# COMPACT_ATOMS: atom_id res chain seq x y z
N MET A 1 10.00 -6.63 -13.62
CA MET A 1 9.50 -6.18 -12.31
C MET A 1 8.00 -6.44 -12.22
N PHE A 2 7.56 -6.81 -11.06
CA PHE A 2 6.17 -7.14 -10.80
C PHE A 2 5.61 -6.23 -9.72
N SER A 3 4.32 -5.94 -9.78
CA SER A 3 3.71 -5.08 -8.78
C SER A 3 2.34 -5.58 -8.37
N THR A 4 1.98 -5.30 -7.13
CA THR A 4 0.65 -5.53 -6.58
C THR A 4 0.14 -4.20 -6.03
N GLN A 5 -1.06 -3.82 -6.44
CA GLN A 5 -1.74 -2.66 -5.90
C GLN A 5 -2.88 -3.12 -5.00
N LEU A 6 -2.91 -2.57 -3.80
CA LEU A 6 -4.03 -2.75 -2.88
C LEU A 6 -4.77 -1.42 -2.83
N GLN A 7 -6.06 -1.45 -3.08
CA GLN A 7 -6.88 -0.24 -3.10
C GLN A 7 -7.99 -0.35 -2.07
N PHE A 8 -8.12 0.69 -1.27
CA PHE A 8 -9.10 0.74 -0.19
C PHE A 8 -9.95 1.99 -0.34
N LYS A 9 -11.20 1.88 0.03
CA LYS A 9 -12.10 3.03 0.14
C LYS A 9 -12.69 3.03 1.54
N PHE A 10 -12.23 3.98 2.35
CA PHE A 10 -12.73 4.17 3.72
C PHE A 10 -13.89 5.15 3.73
N THR A 11 -14.55 5.27 4.87
CA THR A 11 -15.73 6.14 5.00
C THR A 11 -15.36 7.62 5.07
N SER A 12 -14.10 7.93 5.40
CA SER A 12 -13.65 9.32 5.48
C SER A 12 -12.15 9.40 5.26
N VAL A 13 -11.66 10.59 4.93
CA VAL A 13 -10.21 10.82 4.80
C VAL A 13 -9.51 10.62 6.16
N ALA A 14 -10.17 10.96 7.26
CA ALA A 14 -9.58 10.79 8.59
C ALA A 14 -9.29 9.31 8.87
N GLN A 15 -10.23 8.42 8.56
CA GLN A 15 -10.03 6.99 8.72
C GLN A 15 -8.95 6.46 7.78
N ALA A 16 -8.94 6.94 6.54
CA ALA A 16 -7.90 6.55 5.59
C ALA A 16 -6.50 6.92 6.07
N LYS A 17 -6.34 8.10 6.68
CA LYS A 17 -5.05 8.53 7.23
C LYS A 17 -4.58 7.63 8.36
N ILE A 18 -5.47 7.27 9.27
CA ILE A 18 -5.14 6.39 10.39
C ILE A 18 -4.76 5.01 9.87
N ALA A 19 -5.58 4.46 8.98
CA ALA A 19 -5.32 3.15 8.38
C ALA A 19 -4.01 3.16 7.60
N ALA A 20 -3.72 4.23 6.86
CA ALA A 20 -2.47 4.36 6.11
C ALA A 20 -1.25 4.31 7.02
N GLY A 21 -1.31 4.96 8.18
CA GLY A 21 -0.23 4.91 9.16
C GLY A 21 0.01 3.49 9.66
N ASN A 22 -1.06 2.79 10.02
CA ASN A 22 -0.97 1.42 10.51
C ASN A 22 -0.45 0.46 9.44
N ILE A 23 -0.97 0.56 8.23
CA ILE A 23 -0.56 -0.31 7.11
C ILE A 23 0.88 -0.03 6.72
N SER A 24 1.28 1.24 6.69
CA SER A 24 2.67 1.61 6.38
C SER A 24 3.65 1.02 7.39
N GLN A 25 3.32 1.11 8.68
CA GLN A 25 4.19 0.56 9.70
C GLN A 25 4.30 -0.95 9.60
N MET A 26 3.17 -1.63 9.39
CA MET A 26 3.15 -3.07 9.21
C MET A 26 4.01 -3.50 8.01
N LEU A 27 3.85 -2.82 6.87
CA LEU A 27 4.59 -3.18 5.66
C LEU A 27 6.07 -2.88 5.76
N LYS A 28 6.47 -1.80 6.45
CA LYS A 28 7.88 -1.52 6.69
C LYS A 28 8.57 -2.67 7.40
N GLU A 29 7.89 -3.27 8.35
CA GLU A 29 8.43 -4.40 9.11
C GLU A 29 8.55 -5.67 8.28
N LYS A 30 7.88 -5.73 7.14
CA LYS A 30 7.82 -6.93 6.31
C LYS A 30 8.61 -6.81 5.00
N ILE A 31 9.33 -5.70 4.80
CA ILE A 31 10.07 -5.49 3.56
C ILE A 31 11.05 -6.62 3.30
N SER A 32 11.84 -7.01 4.31
CA SER A 32 12.82 -8.09 4.17
C SER A 32 12.16 -9.46 4.03
N ILE A 33 11.07 -9.67 4.79
CA ILE A 33 10.39 -10.96 4.81
C ILE A 33 9.81 -11.31 3.44
N PHE A 34 9.22 -10.32 2.76
CA PHE A 34 8.60 -10.54 1.46
C PHE A 34 9.48 -10.15 0.28
N ASP A 35 10.72 -9.74 0.55
CA ASP A 35 11.64 -9.29 -0.50
C ASP A 35 11.02 -8.18 -1.35
N ILE A 36 10.44 -7.20 -0.67
CA ILE A 36 9.81 -6.05 -1.33
C ILE A 36 10.91 -5.15 -1.90
N HIS A 37 10.79 -4.83 -3.17
CA HIS A 37 11.74 -3.98 -3.86
C HIS A 37 11.33 -2.49 -3.86
N GLY A 38 10.06 -2.22 -3.83
CA GLY A 38 9.54 -0.85 -3.75
C GLY A 38 8.18 -0.83 -3.09
N LEU A 39 7.90 0.26 -2.38
CA LEU A 39 6.67 0.40 -1.62
C LEU A 39 6.22 1.85 -1.63
N GLN A 40 4.98 2.09 -1.99
CA GLN A 40 4.38 3.42 -1.95
C GLN A 40 2.99 3.33 -1.34
N VAL A 41 2.69 4.27 -0.44
CA VAL A 41 1.37 4.38 0.19
C VAL A 41 0.86 5.78 -0.10
N THR A 42 -0.33 5.87 -0.70
CA THR A 42 -0.91 7.14 -1.13
C THR A 42 -2.33 7.27 -0.58
N VAL A 43 -2.61 8.39 0.04
CA VAL A 43 -3.94 8.68 0.61
C VAL A 43 -4.60 9.77 -0.22
N GLY A 44 -5.82 9.54 -0.66
CA GLY A 44 -6.61 10.49 -1.41
C GLY A 44 -7.61 11.23 -0.52
N LYS A 45 -8.11 12.35 -0.99
CA LYS A 45 -8.97 13.25 -0.19
C LYS A 45 -10.36 12.70 0.07
N ASP A 46 -10.78 11.67 -0.64
CA ASP A 46 -12.13 11.09 -0.49
C ASP A 46 -12.14 9.80 0.33
N GLY A 47 -11.06 9.54 1.07
CA GLY A 47 -10.95 8.31 1.84
C GLY A 47 -10.34 7.16 1.05
N ASP A 48 -9.78 7.44 -0.11
CA ASP A 48 -9.08 6.45 -0.90
C ASP A 48 -7.69 6.22 -0.35
N LEU A 49 -7.27 4.97 -0.39
CA LEU A 49 -5.91 4.58 -0.01
C LEU A 49 -5.40 3.60 -1.04
N ALA A 50 -4.24 3.87 -1.58
CA ALA A 50 -3.58 2.97 -2.52
C ALA A 50 -2.23 2.54 -1.96
N VAL A 51 -1.96 1.25 -2.00
CA VAL A 51 -0.67 0.69 -1.61
C VAL A 51 -0.10 0.00 -2.83
N ASN A 52 1.05 0.46 -3.29
CA ASN A 52 1.73 -0.12 -4.44
C ASN A 52 3.01 -0.82 -3.96
N VAL A 53 3.10 -2.11 -4.21
CA VAL A 53 4.23 -2.93 -3.77
C VAL A 53 4.90 -3.55 -4.99
N ARG A 54 6.21 -3.36 -5.11
CA ARG A 54 6.97 -3.86 -6.25
C ARG A 54 7.93 -4.96 -5.82
N PHE A 55 8.11 -5.94 -6.70
CA PHE A 55 8.96 -7.10 -6.49
C PHE A 55 9.81 -7.35 -7.73
N ASP A 56 11.00 -7.90 -7.53
CA ASP A 56 11.87 -8.28 -8.66
C ASP A 56 11.44 -9.59 -9.29
N ASP A 57 10.88 -10.51 -8.51
CA ASP A 57 10.47 -11.79 -9.08
C ASP A 57 9.02 -12.12 -8.72
N MET A 58 8.44 -12.98 -9.57
CA MET A 58 7.04 -13.36 -9.45
C MET A 58 6.76 -14.20 -8.20
N ALA A 59 7.72 -15.01 -7.77
CA ALA A 59 7.52 -15.85 -6.60
C ALA A 59 7.35 -15.00 -5.34
N ALA A 60 8.14 -13.94 -5.21
CA ALA A 60 8.02 -13.00 -4.09
C ALA A 60 6.66 -12.32 -4.10
N MET A 61 6.20 -11.87 -5.28
CA MET A 61 4.90 -11.24 -5.41
C MET A 61 3.77 -12.20 -5.02
N LYS A 62 3.82 -13.42 -5.49
CA LYS A 62 2.78 -14.42 -5.17
C LYS A 62 2.77 -14.78 -3.70
N ASN A 63 3.92 -14.84 -3.07
CA ASN A 63 4.00 -15.09 -1.65
C ASN A 63 3.34 -13.94 -0.87
N PHE A 64 3.62 -12.71 -1.27
CA PHE A 64 2.99 -11.54 -0.66
C PHE A 64 1.46 -11.58 -0.82
N GLU A 65 0.99 -11.87 -2.04
CA GLU A 65 -0.44 -11.93 -2.32
C GLU A 65 -1.18 -12.94 -1.44
N ARG A 66 -0.56 -14.08 -1.18
CA ARG A 66 -1.16 -15.12 -0.34
C ARG A 66 -1.31 -14.65 1.12
N GLN A 67 -0.44 -13.76 1.56
CA GLN A 67 -0.45 -13.29 2.95
C GLN A 67 -1.32 -12.05 3.16
N VAL A 68 -1.78 -11.41 2.09
CA VAL A 68 -2.57 -10.18 2.19
C VAL A 68 -3.81 -10.33 3.08
N PRO A 69 -4.64 -11.38 2.95
CA PRO A 69 -5.81 -11.49 3.82
C PRO A 69 -5.45 -11.52 5.30
N GLU A 70 -4.39 -12.22 5.67
CA GLU A 70 -3.94 -12.30 7.05
C GLU A 70 -3.38 -10.96 7.52
N MET A 71 -2.62 -10.28 6.66
CA MET A 71 -2.06 -8.97 7.00
C MET A 71 -3.13 -7.92 7.24
N LEU A 72 -4.27 -8.04 6.59
CA LEU A 72 -5.35 -7.06 6.70
C LEU A 72 -6.38 -7.42 7.77
N GLU A 73 -6.16 -8.48 8.53
CA GLU A 73 -7.14 -8.93 9.52
C GLU A 73 -7.43 -7.86 10.56
N ASP A 74 -6.38 -7.24 11.11
CA ASP A 74 -6.57 -6.17 12.10
C ASP A 74 -7.24 -4.95 11.49
N THR A 75 -6.92 -4.62 10.26
CA THR A 75 -7.52 -3.50 9.55
C THR A 75 -9.02 -3.74 9.35
N LYS A 76 -9.41 -4.96 9.00
CA LYS A 76 -10.81 -5.32 8.83
C LYS A 76 -11.60 -5.17 10.12
N GLN A 77 -10.98 -5.45 11.26
CA GLN A 77 -11.63 -5.33 12.55
C GLN A 77 -11.75 -3.87 13.00
N ALA A 78 -10.80 -3.04 12.61
CA ALA A 78 -10.75 -1.65 13.06
C ALA A 78 -11.53 -0.69 12.16
N PHE A 79 -11.71 -1.01 10.87
CA PHE A 79 -12.28 -0.10 9.90
C PHE A 79 -13.28 -0.79 8.99
N VAL A 80 -14.25 -0.01 8.49
CA VAL A 80 -15.15 -0.43 7.42
C VAL A 80 -14.61 0.15 6.11
N TYR A 81 -14.37 -0.71 5.12
CA TYR A 81 -13.82 -0.26 3.84
C TYR A 81 -14.18 -1.22 2.71
N LYS A 82 -14.11 -0.70 1.49
CA LYS A 82 -14.15 -1.52 0.28
C LYS A 82 -12.70 -1.78 -0.14
N PHE A 83 -12.46 -2.96 -0.66
CA PHE A 83 -11.10 -3.39 -1.00
C PHE A 83 -11.06 -4.03 -2.38
N SER A 84 -10.01 -3.72 -3.14
CA SER A 84 -9.71 -4.40 -4.38
C SER A 84 -8.20 -4.59 -4.51
N ARG A 85 -7.80 -5.55 -5.31
CA ARG A 85 -6.40 -5.87 -5.53
C ARG A 85 -6.15 -6.05 -7.03
N PHE A 86 -5.02 -5.54 -7.49
CA PHE A 86 -4.57 -5.70 -8.86
C PHE A 86 -3.09 -6.06 -8.84
N SER A 87 -2.72 -7.11 -9.58
CA SER A 87 -1.32 -7.52 -9.70
C SER A 87 -0.96 -7.65 -11.17
N GLY A 88 0.27 -7.34 -11.50
CA GLY A 88 0.72 -7.43 -12.88
C GLY A 88 2.21 -7.22 -13.05
N ILE A 89 2.61 -7.17 -14.32
CA ILE A 89 3.98 -6.91 -14.71
C ILE A 89 4.12 -5.42 -15.01
N CYS A 90 5.15 -4.80 -14.43
CA CYS A 90 5.44 -3.40 -14.69
C CYS A 90 6.11 -3.29 -16.07
N VAL A 91 5.45 -2.63 -17.02
CA VAL A 91 5.97 -2.50 -18.38
C VAL A 91 6.75 -1.21 -18.61
N LEU A 92 6.63 -0.24 -17.71
CA LEU A 92 7.40 0.99 -17.77
C LEU A 92 7.52 1.58 -16.38
N SER A 93 8.74 1.93 -15.97
CA SER A 93 8.97 2.61 -14.72
C SER A 93 10.01 3.70 -14.96
N PHE A 94 9.73 4.89 -14.47
CA PHE A 94 10.67 6.00 -14.52
C PHE A 94 10.72 6.65 -13.15
N GLU A 95 11.93 6.84 -12.66
CA GLU A 95 12.17 7.56 -11.41
C GLU A 95 13.22 8.63 -11.67
N ARG A 96 12.87 9.86 -11.35
CA ARG A 96 13.79 10.97 -11.60
C ARG A 96 14.93 11.00 -10.60
N GLU A 97 14.63 10.64 -9.37
CA GLU A 97 15.61 10.64 -8.29
C GLU A 97 15.51 9.38 -7.47
N ALA A 98 16.66 8.89 -7.02
CA ALA A 98 16.70 7.71 -6.19
C ALA A 98 16.18 7.98 -4.78
N MET A 99 16.23 9.24 -4.33
CA MET A 99 15.79 9.62 -3.01
C MET A 99 14.70 10.67 -3.12
N SER A 100 13.64 10.51 -2.34
CA SER A 100 12.58 11.49 -2.26
C SER A 100 12.17 11.69 -0.82
N ALA A 101 11.80 12.93 -0.48
CA ALA A 101 11.26 13.22 0.84
C ALA A 101 9.81 12.75 0.90
N SER A 102 9.45 12.13 2.02
CA SER A 102 8.07 11.76 2.25
C SER A 102 7.24 12.98 2.58
N ILE A 103 6.06 13.07 1.98
CA ILE A 103 5.08 14.08 2.36
C ILE A 103 4.28 13.50 3.53
N PRO A 104 4.17 14.23 4.66
CA PRO A 104 3.39 13.72 5.79
C PRO A 104 1.93 13.47 5.39
N VAL A 105 1.34 12.42 5.98
CA VAL A 105 -0.06 12.10 5.72
C VAL A 105 -0.97 13.27 6.05
N ASP A 106 -0.60 14.08 7.02
CA ASP A 106 -1.36 15.28 7.41
C ASP A 106 -1.45 16.32 6.31
N ALA A 107 -0.58 16.27 5.31
CA ALA A 107 -0.61 17.19 4.18
C ALA A 107 -1.74 16.89 3.20
N VAL A 108 -2.42 15.73 3.32
CA VAL A 108 -3.54 15.39 2.47
C VAL A 108 -4.69 16.34 2.79
N PRO A 109 -5.22 17.08 1.78
CA PRO A 109 -6.30 18.03 2.05
C PRO A 109 -7.54 17.34 2.58
N PRO A 110 -8.29 17.98 3.46
CA PRO A 110 -9.58 17.44 3.89
C PRO A 110 -10.54 17.43 2.70
N LYS A 111 -11.49 16.54 2.77
CA LYS A 111 -12.52 16.40 1.75
C LYS A 111 -13.42 17.63 1.69
#